data_dccb9bb7cc90fb3774fdbd20dadff2f1
#
_entry.id   dccb9bb7cc90fb3774fdbd20dadff2f1
#
_cell.length_a   1.000
_cell.length_b   1.000
_cell.length_c   1.000
_cell.angle_alpha   90.00
_cell.angle_beta   90.00
_cell.angle_gamma   90.00
#
_symmetry.space_group_name_H-M   'P 1'
#
loop_
_entity.id
_entity.type
_entity.pdbx_description
1 polymer ?
#
loop_
_entity_poly.entity_id
_entity_poly.type
_entity_poly.pdbx_seq_one_letter_code
_entity_poly.pdbx_strand_id
1 'polypeptide(L)'
;MKNIIIIVVVIAVVGGAAWLLKNQIKVRTDPKVAEFNDQCDKLIQGLQQYKEFFKRYPSGTTAEISKALSGQTDEKVVIMATKNSQKNDKGEIVDPWGTPIQFFFSHNAVLIRSAGPNKSFEDSRSATCDDLYRTETK
;
A
#
# COMPACT_ATOMS: atom_id res chain seq x y z
N MET A 1 50.78 7.05 -3.10
CA MET A 1 49.69 7.40 -2.16
C MET A 1 48.44 7.95 -2.85
N LYS A 2 48.49 8.87 -3.81
CA LYS A 2 47.31 9.41 -4.50
C LYS A 2 46.48 8.34 -5.21
N ASN A 3 47.11 7.37 -5.87
CA ASN A 3 46.39 6.31 -6.61
C ASN A 3 45.62 5.33 -5.71
N ILE A 4 46.15 5.07 -4.49
CA ILE A 4 45.51 4.20 -3.52
C ILE A 4 44.22 4.86 -2.98
N ILE A 5 44.25 6.16 -2.72
CA ILE A 5 43.09 6.92 -2.24
C ILE A 5 41.97 6.93 -3.27
N ILE A 6 42.31 7.10 -4.56
CA ILE A 6 41.33 7.06 -5.66
C ILE A 6 40.70 5.69 -5.74
N ILE A 7 41.45 4.60 -5.64
CA ILE A 7 40.91 3.24 -5.69
C ILE A 7 39.96 2.97 -4.51
N VAL A 8 40.27 3.39 -3.31
CA VAL A 8 39.45 3.23 -2.11
C VAL A 8 38.13 4.01 -2.26
N VAL A 9 38.16 5.23 -2.79
CA VAL A 9 36.98 6.05 -3.00
C VAL A 9 36.07 5.41 -4.07
N VAL A 10 36.63 4.92 -5.17
CA VAL A 10 35.86 4.24 -6.23
C VAL A 10 35.21 2.98 -5.70
N ILE A 11 35.89 2.16 -4.91
CA ILE A 11 35.34 0.96 -4.31
C ILE A 11 34.18 1.31 -3.35
N ALA A 12 34.30 2.35 -2.54
CA ALA A 12 33.26 2.78 -1.63
C ALA A 12 31.99 3.28 -2.36
N VAL A 13 32.18 4.04 -3.45
CA VAL A 13 31.05 4.53 -4.25
C VAL A 13 30.33 3.40 -4.99
N VAL A 14 31.06 2.48 -5.60
CA VAL A 14 30.50 1.33 -6.31
C VAL A 14 29.81 0.36 -5.33
N GLY A 15 30.44 0.12 -4.17
CA GLY A 15 29.85 -0.73 -3.13
C GLY A 15 28.57 -0.13 -2.54
N GLY A 16 28.55 1.18 -2.30
CA GLY A 16 27.36 1.88 -1.82
C GLY A 16 26.22 1.86 -2.83
N ALA A 17 26.50 2.13 -4.11
CA ALA A 17 25.50 2.08 -5.16
C ALA A 17 24.95 0.65 -5.37
N ALA A 18 25.79 -0.36 -5.34
CA ALA A 18 25.37 -1.76 -5.44
C ALA A 18 24.52 -2.20 -4.24
N TRP A 19 24.84 -1.74 -3.03
CA TRP A 19 24.03 -2.01 -1.84
C TRP A 19 22.65 -1.36 -1.93
N LEU A 20 22.55 -0.10 -2.37
CA LEU A 20 21.28 0.61 -2.59
C LEU A 20 20.42 -0.08 -3.65
N LEU A 21 21.03 -0.47 -4.79
CA LEU A 21 20.33 -1.20 -5.85
C LEU A 21 19.83 -2.56 -5.36
N LYS A 22 20.64 -3.30 -4.60
CA LYS A 22 20.26 -4.60 -4.04
C LYS A 22 19.09 -4.47 -3.05
N ASN A 23 19.06 -3.41 -2.25
CA ASN A 23 17.98 -3.16 -1.31
C ASN A 23 16.69 -2.77 -2.04
N GLN A 24 16.77 -1.96 -3.07
CA GLN A 24 15.64 -1.61 -3.94
C GLN A 24 15.06 -2.83 -4.68
N ILE A 25 15.92 -3.71 -5.20
CA ILE A 25 15.51 -4.95 -5.87
C ILE A 25 14.83 -5.88 -4.86
N LYS A 26 15.35 -6.02 -3.64
CA LYS A 26 14.77 -6.87 -2.61
C LYS A 26 13.34 -6.46 -2.24
N VAL A 27 13.06 -5.16 -2.12
CA VAL A 27 11.71 -4.65 -1.85
C VAL A 27 10.77 -4.96 -3.03
N ARG A 28 11.23 -4.80 -4.27
CA ARG A 28 10.42 -5.06 -5.47
C ARG A 28 10.13 -6.55 -5.72
N THR A 29 10.97 -7.44 -5.20
CA THR A 29 10.82 -8.90 -5.35
C THR A 29 10.18 -9.57 -4.12
N ASP A 30 9.80 -8.82 -3.09
CA ASP A 30 9.08 -9.35 -1.95
C ASP A 30 7.69 -9.84 -2.41
N PRO A 31 7.35 -11.12 -2.22
CA PRO A 31 6.04 -11.65 -2.58
C PRO A 31 4.88 -10.91 -1.91
N LYS A 32 5.09 -10.32 -0.75
CA LYS A 32 4.09 -9.47 -0.08
C LYS A 32 3.78 -8.18 -0.83
N VAL A 33 4.73 -7.64 -1.58
CA VAL A 33 4.47 -6.48 -2.46
C VAL A 33 3.53 -6.88 -3.60
N ALA A 34 3.71 -8.05 -4.19
CA ALA A 34 2.80 -8.58 -5.21
C ALA A 34 1.40 -8.85 -4.62
N GLU A 35 1.34 -9.42 -3.41
CA GLU A 35 0.10 -9.63 -2.67
C GLU A 35 -0.62 -8.31 -2.37
N PHE A 36 0.11 -7.28 -1.94
CA PHE A 36 -0.44 -5.94 -1.72
C PHE A 36 -1.03 -5.35 -3.00
N ASN A 37 -0.32 -5.44 -4.12
CA ASN A 37 -0.81 -4.94 -5.40
C ASN A 37 -2.11 -5.65 -5.83
N ASP A 38 -2.17 -6.98 -5.73
CA ASP A 38 -3.38 -7.76 -6.04
C ASP A 38 -4.54 -7.42 -5.10
N GLN A 39 -4.26 -7.21 -3.81
CA GLN A 39 -5.24 -6.73 -2.83
C GLN A 39 -5.78 -5.35 -3.21
N CYS A 40 -4.90 -4.41 -3.58
CA CYS A 40 -5.29 -3.07 -3.99
C CYS A 40 -6.13 -3.06 -5.25
N ASP A 41 -5.78 -3.85 -6.26
CA ASP A 41 -6.53 -3.91 -7.51
C ASP A 41 -7.98 -4.37 -7.25
N LYS A 42 -8.18 -5.35 -6.38
CA LYS A 42 -9.52 -5.81 -5.95
C LYS A 42 -10.26 -4.74 -5.15
N LEU A 43 -9.58 -4.07 -4.23
CA LEU A 43 -10.18 -3.00 -3.43
C LEU A 43 -10.60 -1.81 -4.28
N ILE A 44 -9.76 -1.38 -5.22
CA ILE A 44 -10.06 -0.30 -6.15
C ILE A 44 -11.28 -0.66 -6.99
N GLN A 45 -11.33 -1.87 -7.53
CA GLN A 45 -12.50 -2.35 -8.29
C GLN A 45 -13.77 -2.33 -7.44
N GLY A 46 -13.72 -2.80 -6.19
CA GLY A 46 -14.85 -2.75 -5.27
C GLY A 46 -15.28 -1.32 -4.93
N LEU A 47 -14.32 -0.43 -4.69
CA LEU A 47 -14.59 0.99 -4.40
C LEU A 47 -15.21 1.72 -5.60
N GLN A 48 -14.80 1.39 -6.82
CA GLN A 48 -15.40 1.94 -8.04
C GLN A 48 -16.83 1.43 -8.22
N GLN A 49 -17.10 0.13 -8.02
CA GLN A 49 -18.45 -0.42 -8.06
C GLN A 49 -19.34 0.24 -6.99
N TYR A 50 -18.83 0.43 -5.79
CA TYR A 50 -19.54 1.15 -4.74
C TYR A 50 -19.93 2.56 -5.19
N LYS A 51 -18.97 3.31 -5.76
CA LYS A 51 -19.21 4.65 -6.29
C LYS A 51 -20.23 4.66 -7.44
N GLU A 52 -20.18 3.70 -8.34
CA GLU A 52 -21.15 3.58 -9.44
C GLU A 52 -22.57 3.34 -8.92
N PHE A 53 -22.70 2.54 -7.86
CA PHE A 53 -23.99 2.21 -7.25
C PHE A 53 -24.53 3.34 -6.38
N PHE A 54 -23.71 3.86 -5.44
CA PHE A 54 -24.14 4.86 -4.45
C PHE A 54 -23.83 6.30 -4.85
N LYS A 55 -23.20 6.54 -6.01
CA LYS A 55 -22.77 7.87 -6.52
C LYS A 55 -21.78 8.60 -5.61
N ARG A 56 -21.17 7.89 -4.68
CA ARG A 56 -20.14 8.39 -3.73
C ARG A 56 -19.20 7.26 -3.31
N TYR A 57 -18.01 7.60 -2.90
CA TYR A 57 -17.15 6.64 -2.20
C TYR A 57 -17.63 6.41 -0.77
N PRO A 58 -17.32 5.23 -0.17
CA PRO A 58 -17.54 5.02 1.25
C PRO A 58 -16.66 5.99 2.05
N SER A 59 -17.12 6.41 3.21
CA SER A 59 -16.41 7.36 4.08
C SER A 59 -16.22 6.78 5.47
N GLY A 60 -15.31 7.38 6.25
CA GLY A 60 -15.03 6.98 7.61
C GLY A 60 -13.72 6.22 7.76
N THR A 61 -13.63 5.42 8.81
CA THR A 61 -12.46 4.59 9.13
C THR A 61 -12.32 3.41 8.18
N THR A 62 -11.14 2.80 8.14
CA THR A 62 -10.90 1.58 7.34
C THR A 62 -11.86 0.45 7.71
N ALA A 63 -12.28 0.35 8.98
CA ALA A 63 -13.30 -0.62 9.41
C ALA A 63 -14.68 -0.30 8.83
N GLU A 64 -15.09 0.97 8.80
CA GLU A 64 -16.36 1.40 8.21
C GLU A 64 -16.37 1.19 6.70
N ILE A 65 -15.28 1.50 6.01
CA ILE A 65 -15.10 1.19 4.58
C ILE A 65 -15.23 -0.31 4.33
N SER A 66 -14.58 -1.13 5.16
CA SER A 66 -14.69 -2.60 5.08
C SER A 66 -16.13 -3.09 5.24
N LYS A 67 -16.88 -2.53 6.20
CA LYS A 67 -18.31 -2.84 6.40
C LYS A 67 -19.16 -2.42 5.21
N ALA A 68 -18.90 -1.23 4.67
CA ALA A 68 -19.63 -0.72 3.51
C ALA A 68 -19.44 -1.63 2.28
N LEU A 69 -18.22 -2.06 2.00
CA LEU A 69 -17.94 -2.97 0.88
C LEU A 69 -18.55 -4.36 1.08
N SER A 70 -18.63 -4.86 2.32
CA SER A 70 -19.18 -6.18 2.64
C SER A 70 -20.69 -6.19 2.89
N GLY A 71 -21.39 -5.09 2.65
CA GLY A 71 -22.85 -5.01 2.85
C GLY A 71 -23.30 -5.06 4.30
N GLN A 72 -22.42 -4.75 5.24
CA GLN A 72 -22.72 -4.67 6.68
C GLN A 72 -23.14 -3.26 7.10
N THR A 73 -23.86 -2.58 6.22
CA THR A 73 -24.48 -1.27 6.44
C THR A 73 -26.00 -1.39 6.27
N ASP A 74 -26.72 -0.33 6.58
CA ASP A 74 -28.19 -0.31 6.45
C ASP A 74 -28.65 -0.61 5.02
N GLU A 75 -27.83 -0.32 4.03
CA GLU A 75 -28.12 -0.57 2.61
C GLU A 75 -28.01 -2.04 2.20
N LYS A 76 -27.32 -2.87 2.99
CA LYS A 76 -27.17 -4.35 2.83
C LYS A 76 -26.73 -4.82 1.44
N VAL A 77 -26.02 -3.96 0.70
CA VAL A 77 -25.52 -4.28 -0.65
C VAL A 77 -24.07 -4.77 -0.54
N VAL A 78 -23.85 -6.04 -0.85
CA VAL A 78 -22.50 -6.63 -0.88
C VAL A 78 -21.84 -6.28 -2.20
N ILE A 79 -20.83 -5.44 -2.15
CA ILE A 79 -20.01 -5.07 -3.31
C ILE A 79 -18.83 -6.05 -3.46
N MET A 80 -18.19 -6.37 -2.34
CA MET A 80 -17.02 -7.22 -2.36
C MET A 80 -16.91 -8.02 -1.05
N ALA A 81 -16.56 -9.29 -1.16
CA ALA A 81 -16.24 -10.13 -0.02
C ALA A 81 -14.73 -10.00 0.29
N THR A 82 -14.39 -9.33 1.39
CA THR A 82 -13.01 -9.28 1.87
C THR A 82 -12.71 -10.52 2.70
N LYS A 83 -11.60 -11.20 2.39
CA LYS A 83 -11.16 -12.38 3.15
C LYS A 83 -10.86 -12.00 4.60
N ASN A 84 -11.19 -12.88 5.56
CA ASN A 84 -10.89 -12.64 6.97
C ASN A 84 -9.38 -12.47 7.24
N SER A 85 -8.51 -13.13 6.47
CA SER A 85 -7.06 -12.98 6.57
C SER A 85 -6.53 -11.58 6.20
N GLN A 86 -7.37 -10.75 5.61
CA GLN A 86 -7.06 -9.36 5.22
C GLN A 86 -7.70 -8.35 6.16
N LYS A 87 -8.18 -8.79 7.32
CA LYS A 87 -8.77 -7.93 8.36
C LYS A 87 -8.13 -8.23 9.72
N ASN A 88 -8.01 -7.19 10.53
CA ASN A 88 -7.66 -7.37 11.95
C ASN A 88 -8.92 -7.58 12.81
N ASP A 89 -8.73 -7.77 14.11
CA ASP A 89 -9.81 -8.00 15.08
C ASP A 89 -10.80 -6.83 15.18
N LYS A 90 -10.40 -5.63 14.74
CA LYS A 90 -11.26 -4.43 14.67
C LYS A 90 -12.07 -4.35 13.38
N GLY A 91 -11.89 -5.30 12.46
CA GLY A 91 -12.52 -5.30 11.14
C GLY A 91 -11.88 -4.35 10.13
N GLU A 92 -10.71 -3.78 10.45
CA GLU A 92 -9.96 -2.92 9.54
C GLU A 92 -9.23 -3.78 8.49
N ILE A 93 -9.25 -3.34 7.24
CA ILE A 93 -8.49 -3.98 6.17
C ILE A 93 -7.00 -3.70 6.41
N VAL A 94 -6.21 -4.77 6.45
CA VAL A 94 -4.75 -4.70 6.69
C VAL A 94 -3.96 -5.06 5.44
N ASP A 95 -2.76 -4.51 5.36
CA ASP A 95 -1.77 -4.89 4.35
C ASP A 95 -1.15 -6.28 4.67
N PRO A 96 -0.34 -6.85 3.76
CA PRO A 96 0.29 -8.15 3.99
C PRO A 96 1.27 -8.20 5.17
N TRP A 97 1.63 -7.08 5.75
CA TRP A 97 2.44 -6.99 6.97
C TRP A 97 1.60 -6.84 8.24
N GLY A 98 0.27 -6.71 8.09
CA GLY A 98 -0.69 -6.65 9.20
C GLY A 98 -0.98 -5.24 9.70
N THR A 99 -0.60 -4.21 8.96
CA THR A 99 -0.89 -2.81 9.30
C THR A 99 -2.17 -2.34 8.57
N PRO A 100 -3.11 -1.66 9.27
CA PRO A 100 -4.27 -1.09 8.61
C PRO A 100 -3.87 -0.17 7.46
N ILE A 101 -4.44 -0.40 6.27
CA ILE A 101 -4.20 0.45 5.11
C ILE A 101 -4.94 1.78 5.23
N GLN A 102 -4.45 2.79 4.55
CA GLN A 102 -5.09 4.11 4.49
C GLN A 102 -5.73 4.32 3.13
N PHE A 103 -6.94 4.88 3.13
CA PHE A 103 -7.67 5.26 1.92
C PHE A 103 -7.77 6.78 1.83
N PHE A 104 -7.49 7.30 0.65
CA PHE A 104 -7.68 8.71 0.33
C PHE A 104 -8.54 8.80 -0.92
N PHE A 105 -9.61 9.55 -0.85
CA PHE A 105 -10.56 9.72 -1.94
C PHE A 105 -10.54 11.16 -2.44
N SER A 106 -10.58 11.31 -3.76
CA SER A 106 -10.91 12.55 -4.42
C SER A 106 -12.13 12.33 -5.32
N HIS A 107 -12.54 13.37 -6.06
CA HIS A 107 -13.74 13.25 -6.91
C HIS A 107 -13.70 12.04 -7.85
N ASN A 108 -12.57 11.77 -8.50
CA ASN A 108 -12.41 10.70 -9.49
C ASN A 108 -11.20 9.78 -9.23
N ALA A 109 -10.60 9.84 -8.06
CA ALA A 109 -9.40 9.07 -7.77
C ALA A 109 -9.48 8.40 -6.39
N VAL A 110 -8.86 7.24 -6.30
CA VAL A 110 -8.60 6.51 -5.06
C VAL A 110 -7.10 6.33 -4.93
N LEU A 111 -6.56 6.65 -3.75
CA LEU A 111 -5.22 6.32 -3.36
C LEU A 111 -5.28 5.38 -2.15
N ILE A 112 -4.58 4.26 -2.24
CA ILE A 112 -4.38 3.31 -1.15
C ILE A 112 -2.92 3.37 -0.74
N ARG A 113 -2.67 3.48 0.57
CA ARG A 113 -1.34 3.52 1.17
C ARG A 113 -1.17 2.40 2.18
N SER A 114 -0.06 1.67 2.08
CA SER A 114 0.43 0.71 3.06
C SER A 114 1.65 1.27 3.76
N ALA A 115 1.82 0.95 5.04
CA ALA A 115 3.02 1.29 5.81
C ALA A 115 4.23 0.41 5.47
N GLY A 116 4.07 -0.58 4.58
CA GLY A 116 5.17 -1.44 4.15
C GLY A 116 5.73 -2.37 5.23
N PRO A 117 6.91 -2.94 4.97
CA PRO A 117 7.54 -3.92 5.87
C PRO A 117 7.84 -3.41 7.27
N ASN A 118 8.18 -2.13 7.43
CA ASN A 118 8.49 -1.54 8.74
C ASN A 118 7.25 -1.24 9.59
N LYS A 119 6.02 -1.34 9.01
CA LYS A 119 4.72 -1.12 9.66
C LYS A 119 4.52 0.29 10.21
N SER A 120 5.24 1.27 9.69
CA SER A 120 5.18 2.67 10.10
C SER A 120 4.95 3.56 8.90
N PHE A 121 3.95 4.44 8.97
CA PHE A 121 3.72 5.43 7.93
C PHE A 121 4.78 6.53 8.02
N GLU A 122 5.50 6.75 6.94
CA GLU A 122 6.63 7.68 6.89
C GLU A 122 6.38 8.84 5.92
N ASP A 123 7.11 9.93 6.11
CA ASP A 123 7.13 10.99 5.11
C ASP A 123 7.77 10.44 3.81
N SER A 124 7.10 10.63 2.68
CA SER A 124 7.58 10.20 1.36
C SER A 124 8.93 10.79 0.96
N ARG A 125 9.39 11.82 1.66
CA ARG A 125 10.72 12.44 1.50
C ARG A 125 11.80 11.73 2.31
N SER A 126 11.43 10.82 3.23
CA SER A 126 12.42 10.06 3.99
C SER A 126 13.15 9.09 3.09
N ALA A 127 14.49 9.03 3.22
CA ALA A 127 15.30 8.04 2.51
C ALA A 127 15.03 6.59 2.95
N THR A 128 14.39 6.42 4.11
CA THR A 128 14.03 5.12 4.70
C THR A 128 12.59 4.73 4.41
N CYS A 129 11.81 5.58 3.72
CA CYS A 129 10.41 5.32 3.42
C CYS A 129 10.26 4.06 2.58
N ASP A 130 9.57 3.07 3.12
CA ASP A 130 9.20 1.83 2.44
C ASP A 130 7.69 1.69 2.25
N ASP A 131 6.95 2.79 2.44
CA ASP A 131 5.53 2.87 2.18
C ASP A 131 5.21 2.52 0.72
N LEU A 132 4.12 1.79 0.53
CA LEU A 132 3.62 1.43 -0.79
C LEU A 132 2.35 2.21 -1.11
N TYR A 133 2.25 2.61 -2.35
CA TYR A 133 1.12 3.40 -2.86
C TYR A 133 0.51 2.75 -4.08
N ARG A 134 -0.83 2.72 -4.13
CA ARG A 134 -1.58 2.33 -5.31
C ARG A 134 -2.66 3.35 -5.58
N THR A 135 -2.73 3.85 -6.80
CA THR A 135 -3.73 4.84 -7.21
C THR A 135 -4.39 4.45 -8.51
N GLU A 136 -5.64 4.84 -8.67
CA GLU A 136 -6.34 4.82 -9.93
C GLU A 136 -7.16 6.09 -10.08
N THR A 137 -7.11 6.66 -11.28
CA THR A 137 -7.88 7.82 -11.72
C THR A 137 -8.74 7.42 -12.90
N LYS A 138 -10.04 7.72 -12.82
CA LYS A 138 -10.99 7.60 -13.95
C LYS A 138 -11.21 8.92 -14.63
#